data_3f8ff136d24128a466de094dc0fce991
#
_entry.id   3f8ff136d24128a466de094dc0fce991
#
_cell.length_a   1.000
_cell.length_b   1.000
_cell.length_c   1.000
_cell.angle_alpha   90.00
_cell.angle_beta   90.00
_cell.angle_gamma   90.00
#
_symmetry.space_group_name_H-M   'P 1'
#
loop_
_entity.id
_entity.type
_entity.pdbx_description
1 polymer ?
#
loop_
_entity_poly.entity_id
_entity_poly.type
_entity_poly.pdbx_seq_one_letter_code
_entity_poly.pdbx_strand_id
1 'polypeptide(L)'
;MDSFKEYMVTRYQDTKDKVKVFALLFLCSFALVVSFIFMQELAPIIGFVLFAIVGGFYGCYYYASMKRVEYEYIFTNGDLDIDKIMGQRKRKRLATIDVPSILQFGKISDEKRAEILSSEHTVIDATDNLCSDEDYYLECKHKNYGMCYLLFTPSDEFVEELRPFFPRELRK
;
A
#
# COMPACT_ATOMS: atom_id res chain seq x y z
N MET A 1 -26.83 8.45 15.68
CA MET A 1 -25.55 9.16 15.85
C MET A 1 -24.69 8.74 14.67
N ASP A 2 -24.30 9.67 13.82
CA ASP A 2 -23.49 9.31 12.65
C ASP A 2 -22.09 8.99 13.15
N SER A 3 -21.61 7.79 12.85
CA SER A 3 -20.28 7.32 13.22
C SER A 3 -19.37 7.49 12.01
N PHE A 4 -18.33 8.31 12.17
CA PHE A 4 -17.30 8.53 11.15
C PHE A 4 -15.93 8.49 11.81
N LYS A 5 -15.06 7.64 11.31
CA LYS A 5 -13.65 7.55 11.72
C LYS A 5 -12.77 7.30 10.50
N GLU A 6 -11.64 7.97 10.45
CA GLU A 6 -10.63 7.82 9.40
C GLU A 6 -9.30 7.50 10.05
N TYR A 7 -8.55 6.56 9.46
CA TYR A 7 -7.23 6.18 9.90
C TYR A 7 -6.33 5.88 8.70
N MET A 8 -5.11 6.42 8.72
CA MET A 8 -4.15 6.28 7.62
C MET A 8 -2.92 5.54 8.07
N VAL A 9 -2.50 4.56 7.27
CA VAL A 9 -1.32 3.74 7.50
C VAL A 9 -0.37 3.86 6.31
N THR A 10 0.89 4.13 6.59
CA THR A 10 1.94 4.15 5.57
C THR A 10 2.57 2.78 5.42
N ARG A 11 2.53 2.21 4.21
CA ARG A 11 3.17 0.94 3.92
C ARG A 11 4.68 1.09 3.86
N TYR A 12 5.39 0.26 4.61
CA TYR A 12 6.85 0.16 4.52
C TYR A 12 7.26 -0.40 3.15
N GLN A 13 8.20 0.31 2.52
CA GLN A 13 8.73 -0.10 1.21
C GLN A 13 9.58 -1.35 1.36
N ASP A 14 9.36 -2.31 0.47
CA ASP A 14 10.22 -3.50 0.37
C ASP A 14 11.66 -3.09 0.03
N THR A 15 12.62 -3.80 0.61
CA THR A 15 14.06 -3.63 0.34
C THR A 15 14.37 -3.74 -1.14
N LYS A 16 13.66 -4.62 -1.87
CA LYS A 16 13.80 -4.77 -3.33
C LYS A 16 13.46 -3.50 -4.10
N ASP A 17 12.43 -2.76 -3.68
CA ASP A 17 12.05 -1.50 -4.31
C ASP A 17 13.07 -0.39 -4.03
N LYS A 18 13.62 -0.34 -2.81
CA LYS A 18 14.71 0.57 -2.44
C LYS A 18 15.96 0.30 -3.28
N VAL A 19 16.35 -0.96 -3.42
CA VAL A 19 17.51 -1.36 -4.24
C VAL A 19 17.32 -0.96 -5.71
N LYS A 20 16.13 -1.15 -6.29
CA LYS A 20 15.85 -0.71 -7.67
C LYS A 20 16.00 0.79 -7.85
N VAL A 21 15.47 1.60 -6.92
CA VAL A 21 15.63 3.06 -6.95
C VAL A 21 17.10 3.45 -6.87
N PHE A 22 17.85 2.83 -5.97
CA PHE A 22 19.30 3.07 -5.83
C PHE A 22 20.07 2.70 -7.10
N ALA A 23 19.78 1.55 -7.70
CA ALA A 23 20.43 1.11 -8.94
C ALA A 23 20.14 2.09 -10.10
N LEU A 24 18.90 2.58 -10.23
CA LEU A 24 18.54 3.58 -11.24
C LEU A 24 19.27 4.91 -11.02
N LEU A 25 19.33 5.39 -9.78
CA LEU A 25 20.08 6.62 -9.44
C LEU A 25 21.57 6.47 -9.74
N PHE A 26 22.15 5.32 -9.39
CA PHE A 26 23.54 5.01 -9.70
C PHE A 26 23.80 5.02 -11.21
N LEU A 27 22.91 4.39 -12.01
CA LEU A 27 23.04 4.38 -13.47
C LEU A 27 22.96 5.79 -14.06
N CYS A 28 22.04 6.63 -13.61
CA CYS A 28 21.94 8.03 -14.06
C CYS A 28 23.20 8.83 -13.68
N SER A 29 23.72 8.65 -12.47
CA SER A 29 24.94 9.31 -12.01
C SER A 29 26.17 8.85 -12.80
N PHE A 30 26.27 7.55 -13.09
CA PHE A 30 27.33 7.00 -13.92
C PHE A 30 27.28 7.54 -15.35
N ALA A 31 26.09 7.60 -15.96
CA ALA A 31 25.90 8.20 -17.28
C ALA A 31 26.33 9.67 -17.34
N LEU A 32 26.07 10.44 -16.25
CA LEU A 32 26.51 11.83 -16.13
C LEU A 32 28.04 11.93 -16.11
N VAL A 33 28.73 11.09 -15.33
CA VAL A 33 30.20 11.06 -15.26
C VAL A 33 30.80 10.69 -16.62
N VAL A 34 30.27 9.66 -17.28
CA VAL A 34 30.71 9.25 -18.63
C VAL A 34 30.51 10.39 -19.64
N SER A 35 29.38 11.06 -19.62
CA SER A 35 29.12 12.21 -20.50
C SER A 35 30.10 13.36 -20.28
N PHE A 36 30.54 13.57 -19.04
CA PHE A 36 31.54 14.58 -18.72
C PHE A 36 32.93 14.21 -19.24
N ILE A 37 33.33 12.93 -19.14
CA ILE A 37 34.63 12.45 -19.63
C ILE A 37 34.70 12.57 -21.18
N PHE A 38 33.60 12.22 -21.87
CA PHE A 38 33.53 12.23 -23.34
C PHE A 38 32.88 13.51 -23.90
N MET A 39 33.00 14.63 -23.18
CA MET A 39 32.29 15.87 -23.53
C MET A 39 32.69 16.41 -24.91
N GLN A 40 33.96 16.22 -25.34
CA GLN A 40 34.43 16.71 -26.65
C GLN A 40 33.83 15.91 -27.81
N GLU A 41 33.79 14.58 -27.66
CA GLU A 41 33.22 13.67 -28.67
C GLU A 41 31.71 13.82 -28.76
N LEU A 42 31.07 14.10 -27.64
CA LEU A 42 29.60 14.26 -27.53
C LEU A 42 29.14 15.69 -27.85
N ALA A 43 30.05 16.65 -28.06
CA ALA A 43 29.73 18.05 -28.28
C ALA A 43 28.54 18.31 -29.22
N PRO A 44 28.41 17.63 -30.42
CA PRO A 44 27.30 17.90 -31.32
C PRO A 44 25.93 17.43 -30.79
N ILE A 45 25.88 16.51 -29.82
CA ILE A 45 24.65 15.93 -29.28
C ILE A 45 24.51 16.16 -27.76
N ILE A 46 25.41 16.92 -27.14
CA ILE A 46 25.47 17.08 -25.68
C ILE A 46 24.14 17.57 -25.10
N GLY A 47 23.41 18.43 -25.81
CA GLY A 47 22.11 18.92 -25.37
C GLY A 47 21.06 17.78 -25.22
N PHE A 48 21.03 16.85 -26.14
CA PHE A 48 20.15 15.68 -26.05
C PHE A 48 20.56 14.73 -24.92
N VAL A 49 21.88 14.52 -24.73
CA VAL A 49 22.43 13.69 -23.67
C VAL A 49 22.06 14.25 -22.30
N LEU A 50 22.26 15.54 -22.08
CA LEU A 50 21.91 16.20 -20.82
C LEU A 50 20.38 16.15 -20.58
N PHE A 51 19.58 16.38 -21.60
CA PHE A 51 18.12 16.27 -21.50
C PHE A 51 17.68 14.86 -21.10
N ALA A 52 18.29 13.81 -21.69
CA ALA A 52 18.01 12.43 -21.33
C ALA A 52 18.40 12.10 -19.88
N ILE A 53 19.54 12.61 -19.39
CA ILE A 53 20.00 12.41 -18.02
C ILE A 53 19.04 13.09 -17.02
N VAL A 54 18.65 14.35 -17.29
CA VAL A 54 17.66 15.07 -16.45
C VAL A 54 16.32 14.33 -16.42
N GLY A 55 15.86 13.87 -17.59
CA GLY A 55 14.66 13.04 -17.72
C GLY A 55 14.77 11.74 -16.92
N GLY A 56 15.95 11.09 -16.92
CA GLY A 56 16.25 9.90 -16.13
C GLY A 56 16.13 10.15 -14.63
N PHE A 57 16.74 11.22 -14.12
CA PHE A 57 16.61 11.60 -12.71
C PHE A 57 15.16 11.91 -12.32
N TYR A 58 14.44 12.63 -13.17
CA TYR A 58 13.02 12.88 -12.94
C TYR A 58 12.20 11.58 -12.93
N GLY A 59 12.49 10.67 -13.85
CA GLY A 59 11.86 9.33 -13.90
C GLY A 59 12.13 8.52 -12.63
N CYS A 60 13.37 8.55 -12.12
CA CYS A 60 13.73 7.91 -10.85
C CYS A 60 12.94 8.50 -9.66
N TYR A 61 12.87 9.83 -9.59
CA TYR A 61 12.09 10.51 -8.56
C TYR A 61 10.59 10.14 -8.64
N TYR A 62 10.03 10.16 -9.85
CA TYR A 62 8.63 9.80 -10.08
C TYR A 62 8.36 8.34 -9.68
N TYR A 63 9.23 7.42 -10.09
CA TYR A 63 9.13 6.00 -9.73
C TYR A 63 9.20 5.80 -8.21
N ALA A 64 10.18 6.42 -7.54
CA ALA A 64 10.31 6.35 -6.08
C ALA A 64 9.09 6.92 -5.35
N SER A 65 8.54 8.03 -5.86
CA SER A 65 7.33 8.64 -5.31
C SER A 65 6.13 7.70 -5.40
N MET A 66 5.93 7.03 -6.56
CA MET A 66 4.81 6.10 -6.76
C MET A 66 4.89 4.83 -5.91
N LYS A 67 6.09 4.50 -5.39
CA LYS A 67 6.29 3.38 -4.47
C LYS A 67 5.94 3.70 -3.01
N ARG A 68 5.72 4.98 -2.69
CA ARG A 68 5.15 5.36 -1.40
C ARG A 68 3.66 5.06 -1.44
N VAL A 69 3.28 4.01 -0.75
CA VAL A 69 1.89 3.56 -0.66
C VAL A 69 1.39 3.85 0.74
N GLU A 70 0.22 4.45 0.82
CA GLU A 70 -0.53 4.68 2.05
C GLU A 70 -1.89 4.01 1.90
N TYR A 71 -2.39 3.43 2.98
CA TYR A 71 -3.74 2.90 3.04
C TYR A 71 -4.57 3.78 3.97
N GLU A 72 -5.76 4.11 3.54
CA GLU A 72 -6.72 4.89 4.30
C GLU A 72 -7.94 4.01 4.57
N TYR A 73 -8.25 3.87 5.85
CA TYR A 73 -9.41 3.14 6.33
C TYR A 73 -10.45 4.16 6.75
N ILE A 74 -11.60 4.15 6.10
CA ILE A 74 -12.70 5.08 6.35
C ILE A 74 -13.88 4.27 6.82
N PHE A 75 -14.29 4.51 8.05
CA PHE A 75 -15.49 3.91 8.61
C PHE A 75 -16.63 4.92 8.64
N THR A 76 -17.77 4.55 8.06
CA THR A 76 -18.95 5.42 8.01
C THR A 76 -20.21 4.57 8.21
N ASN A 77 -20.90 4.75 9.34
CA ASN A 77 -22.21 4.15 9.61
C ASN A 77 -22.36 2.65 9.35
N GLY A 78 -21.28 1.88 9.52
CA GLY A 78 -21.26 0.43 9.30
C GLY A 78 -20.56 -0.01 8.02
N ASP A 79 -20.20 0.90 7.13
CA ASP A 79 -19.38 0.61 5.95
C ASP A 79 -17.91 0.92 6.24
N LEU A 80 -17.03 -0.04 5.94
CA LEU A 80 -15.58 0.10 6.00
C LEU A 80 -15.00 0.18 4.59
N ASP A 81 -14.55 1.34 4.22
CA ASP A 81 -13.90 1.62 2.95
C ASP A 81 -12.37 1.55 3.10
N ILE A 82 -11.73 0.84 2.19
CA ILE A 82 -10.27 0.72 2.12
C ILE A 82 -9.78 1.36 0.85
N ASP A 83 -9.04 2.46 0.98
CA ASP A 83 -8.44 3.18 -0.13
C ASP A 83 -6.91 3.02 -0.12
N LYS A 84 -6.36 2.79 -1.30
CA LYS A 84 -4.91 2.78 -1.54
C LYS A 84 -4.51 4.10 -2.19
N ILE A 85 -3.59 4.82 -1.54
CA ILE A 85 -3.02 6.07 -2.03
C ILE A 85 -1.59 5.81 -2.48
N MET A 86 -1.27 6.14 -3.71
CA MET A 86 0.06 5.95 -4.32
C MET A 86 0.70 7.30 -4.60
N GLY A 87 1.87 7.56 -3.97
CA GLY A 87 2.64 8.78 -4.15
C GLY A 87 1.87 10.05 -3.80
N GLN A 88 0.88 9.97 -2.91
CA GLN A 88 -0.01 11.08 -2.50
C GLN A 88 -0.76 11.74 -3.69
N ARG A 89 -0.87 11.05 -4.82
CA ARG A 89 -1.45 11.59 -6.06
C ARG A 89 -2.59 10.74 -6.62
N LYS A 90 -2.49 9.43 -6.49
CA LYS A 90 -3.50 8.50 -7.05
C LYS A 90 -4.16 7.75 -5.92
N ARG A 91 -5.48 7.89 -5.81
CA ARG A 91 -6.34 7.14 -4.89
C ARG A 91 -7.08 6.06 -5.66
N LYS A 92 -7.11 4.85 -5.12
CA LYS A 92 -7.86 3.72 -5.66
C LYS A 92 -8.57 3.00 -4.53
N ARG A 93 -9.91 2.90 -4.60
CA ARG A 93 -10.70 2.06 -3.73
C ARG A 93 -10.35 0.60 -3.96
N LEU A 94 -9.95 -0.11 -2.90
CA LEU A 94 -9.68 -1.54 -2.93
C LEU A 94 -10.94 -2.33 -2.61
N ALA A 95 -11.64 -1.96 -1.54
CA ALA A 95 -12.87 -2.61 -1.11
C ALA A 95 -13.75 -1.66 -0.31
N THR A 96 -15.06 -1.94 -0.32
CA THR A 96 -16.05 -1.43 0.63
C THR A 96 -16.66 -2.65 1.31
N ILE A 97 -16.57 -2.74 2.62
CA ILE A 97 -16.99 -3.88 3.41
C ILE A 97 -18.12 -3.42 4.34
N ASP A 98 -19.26 -4.11 4.25
CA ASP A 98 -20.36 -3.98 5.19
C ASP A 98 -20.00 -4.69 6.51
N VAL A 99 -19.65 -3.91 7.54
CA VAL A 99 -19.15 -4.42 8.83
C VAL A 99 -20.13 -5.38 9.51
N PRO A 100 -21.47 -5.18 9.48
CA PRO A 100 -22.44 -6.15 9.96
C PRO A 100 -22.39 -7.52 9.26
N SER A 101 -21.83 -7.61 8.05
CA SER A 101 -21.74 -8.84 7.26
C SER A 101 -20.43 -9.61 7.41
N ILE A 102 -19.54 -9.18 8.30
CA ILE A 102 -18.25 -9.83 8.58
C ILE A 102 -18.49 -11.21 9.21
N LEU A 103 -17.77 -12.23 8.73
CA LEU A 103 -17.87 -13.60 9.21
C LEU A 103 -16.84 -13.91 10.30
N GLN A 104 -15.62 -13.40 10.15
CA GLN A 104 -14.54 -13.55 11.13
C GLN A 104 -13.77 -12.23 11.27
N PHE A 105 -13.28 -11.97 12.47
CA PHE A 105 -12.44 -10.84 12.79
C PHE A 105 -11.49 -11.20 13.92
N GLY A 106 -10.22 -10.80 13.83
CA GLY A 106 -9.26 -11.02 14.91
C GLY A 106 -7.88 -10.50 14.59
N LYS A 107 -7.00 -10.53 15.60
CA LYS A 107 -5.57 -10.28 15.39
C LYS A 107 -4.97 -11.43 14.58
N ILE A 108 -4.03 -11.09 13.71
CA ILE A 108 -3.39 -12.07 12.84
C ILE A 108 -2.15 -12.65 13.55
N SER A 109 -2.04 -13.99 13.58
CA SER A 109 -0.81 -14.69 13.92
C SER A 109 -0.09 -15.10 12.63
N ASP A 110 1.21 -15.42 12.73
CA ASP A 110 1.99 -15.90 11.57
C ASP A 110 1.37 -17.15 10.94
N GLU A 111 0.85 -18.07 11.79
CA GLU A 111 0.15 -19.27 11.33
C GLU A 111 -1.12 -18.92 10.55
N LYS A 112 -1.93 -18.00 11.10
CA LYS A 112 -3.17 -17.56 10.45
C LYS A 112 -2.90 -16.80 9.16
N ARG A 113 -1.82 -16.00 9.12
CA ARG A 113 -1.37 -15.32 7.91
C ARG A 113 -1.00 -16.32 6.82
N ALA A 114 -0.24 -17.36 7.15
CA ALA A 114 0.14 -18.41 6.21
C ALA A 114 -1.09 -19.17 5.69
N GLU A 115 -2.05 -19.49 6.56
CA GLU A 115 -3.33 -20.11 6.19
C GLU A 115 -4.11 -19.24 5.21
N ILE A 116 -4.29 -17.95 5.50
CA ILE A 116 -5.02 -17.00 4.65
C ILE A 116 -4.33 -16.87 3.28
N LEU A 117 -3.00 -16.73 3.25
CA LEU A 117 -2.25 -16.60 1.99
C LEU A 117 -2.25 -17.88 1.14
N SER A 118 -2.44 -19.05 1.75
CA SER A 118 -2.58 -20.33 1.04
C SER A 118 -4.02 -20.67 0.64
N SER A 119 -5.01 -19.87 1.09
CA SER A 119 -6.41 -20.09 0.76
C SER A 119 -6.71 -19.75 -0.69
N GLU A 120 -7.78 -20.35 -1.25
CA GLU A 120 -8.28 -20.02 -2.60
C GLU A 120 -9.06 -18.71 -2.65
N HIS A 121 -9.24 -18.04 -1.51
CA HIS A 121 -10.00 -16.79 -1.42
C HIS A 121 -9.17 -15.59 -1.85
N THR A 122 -9.84 -14.53 -2.29
CA THR A 122 -9.17 -13.27 -2.61
C THR A 122 -8.64 -12.63 -1.32
N VAL A 123 -7.35 -12.32 -1.28
CA VAL A 123 -6.72 -11.62 -0.16
C VAL A 123 -6.45 -10.17 -0.55
N ILE A 124 -7.01 -9.24 0.21
CA ILE A 124 -6.77 -7.80 0.10
C ILE A 124 -5.78 -7.41 1.20
N ASP A 125 -4.51 -7.22 0.83
CA ASP A 125 -3.47 -6.79 1.76
C ASP A 125 -3.37 -5.27 1.77
N ALA A 126 -3.82 -4.68 2.86
CA ALA A 126 -3.77 -3.26 3.16
C ALA A 126 -2.97 -2.95 4.44
N THR A 127 -2.06 -3.85 4.85
CA THR A 127 -1.21 -3.69 6.03
C THR A 127 -0.05 -2.72 5.78
N ASP A 128 0.60 -2.30 6.87
CA ASP A 128 1.84 -1.52 6.82
C ASP A 128 3.06 -2.31 6.32
N ASN A 129 2.92 -3.62 6.12
CA ASN A 129 3.98 -4.54 5.68
C ASN A 129 5.11 -4.76 6.70
N LEU A 130 4.86 -4.50 7.98
CA LEU A 130 5.81 -4.80 9.06
C LEU A 130 5.61 -6.19 9.66
N CYS A 131 4.51 -6.87 9.32
CA CYS A 131 4.10 -8.15 9.92
C CYS A 131 4.08 -8.05 11.46
N SER A 132 3.45 -7.02 11.97
CA SER A 132 3.38 -6.73 13.40
C SER A 132 2.24 -7.48 14.08
N ASP A 133 2.32 -7.61 15.42
CA ASP A 133 1.22 -8.14 16.24
C ASP A 133 0.00 -7.20 16.27
N GLU A 134 0.11 -6.04 15.62
CA GLU A 134 -0.97 -5.05 15.47
C GLU A 134 -1.81 -5.26 14.21
N ASP A 135 -1.45 -6.25 13.38
CA ASP A 135 -2.22 -6.59 12.19
C ASP A 135 -3.48 -7.36 12.55
N TYR A 136 -4.56 -7.03 11.85
CA TYR A 136 -5.85 -7.67 11.97
C TYR A 136 -6.26 -8.31 10.64
N TYR A 137 -7.09 -9.33 10.73
CA TYR A 137 -7.77 -9.89 9.57
C TYR A 137 -9.28 -9.82 9.77
N LEU A 138 -9.98 -9.69 8.67
CA LEU A 138 -11.42 -9.94 8.62
C LEU A 138 -11.76 -10.78 7.39
N GLU A 139 -12.75 -11.64 7.56
CA GLU A 139 -13.34 -12.44 6.50
C GLU A 139 -14.72 -11.91 6.18
N CYS A 140 -14.98 -11.65 4.92
CA CYS A 140 -16.28 -11.14 4.47
C CYS A 140 -16.65 -11.66 3.08
N LYS A 141 -17.94 -11.52 2.74
CA LYS A 141 -18.43 -11.77 1.40
C LYS A 141 -18.55 -10.44 0.64
N HIS A 142 -17.62 -10.21 -0.27
CA HIS A 142 -17.60 -8.99 -1.09
C HIS A 142 -18.34 -9.20 -2.41
N LYS A 143 -19.07 -8.17 -2.89
CA LYS A 143 -19.90 -8.25 -4.12
C LYS A 143 -19.11 -8.65 -5.36
N ASN A 144 -17.86 -8.15 -5.49
CA ASN A 144 -17.04 -8.36 -6.69
C ASN A 144 -16.02 -9.50 -6.54
N TYR A 145 -15.61 -9.83 -5.31
CA TYR A 145 -14.53 -10.79 -5.04
C TYR A 145 -15.03 -12.12 -4.46
N GLY A 146 -16.33 -12.23 -4.13
CA GLY A 146 -16.85 -13.40 -3.43
C GLY A 146 -16.37 -13.43 -1.98
N MET A 147 -15.96 -14.60 -1.49
CA MET A 147 -15.31 -14.72 -0.19
C MET A 147 -13.93 -14.10 -0.24
N CYS A 148 -13.64 -13.19 0.67
CA CYS A 148 -12.35 -12.50 0.71
C CYS A 148 -11.88 -12.25 2.13
N TYR A 149 -10.56 -12.19 2.27
CA TYR A 149 -9.88 -11.73 3.47
C TYR A 149 -9.33 -10.32 3.26
N LEU A 150 -9.58 -9.42 4.21
CA LEU A 150 -8.87 -8.16 4.34
C LEU A 150 -7.84 -8.30 5.45
N LEU A 151 -6.59 -7.98 5.16
CA LEU A 151 -5.51 -7.80 6.13
C LEU A 151 -5.24 -6.31 6.26
N PHE A 152 -5.23 -5.77 7.49
CA PHE A 152 -5.06 -4.34 7.73
C PHE A 152 -4.47 -4.07 9.12
N THR A 153 -3.88 -2.90 9.31
CA THR A 153 -3.22 -2.48 10.55
C THR A 153 -3.93 -1.26 11.14
N PRO A 154 -5.11 -1.43 11.78
CA PRO A 154 -5.84 -0.33 12.39
C PRO A 154 -5.24 0.05 13.75
N SER A 155 -5.55 1.26 14.25
CA SER A 155 -5.34 1.56 15.66
C SER A 155 -6.39 0.88 16.55
N ASP A 156 -6.08 0.67 17.82
CA ASP A 156 -7.02 0.11 18.79
C ASP A 156 -8.30 0.97 18.88
N GLU A 157 -8.15 2.31 18.84
CA GLU A 157 -9.30 3.23 18.82
C GLU A 157 -10.19 3.02 17.58
N PHE A 158 -9.60 2.73 16.42
CA PHE A 158 -10.35 2.46 15.19
C PHE A 158 -11.14 1.15 15.32
N VAL A 159 -10.52 0.12 15.91
CA VAL A 159 -11.20 -1.17 16.17
C VAL A 159 -12.36 -1.00 17.14
N GLU A 160 -12.21 -0.18 18.19
CA GLU A 160 -13.28 0.08 19.13
C GLU A 160 -14.50 0.76 18.50
N GLU A 161 -14.29 1.63 17.51
CA GLU A 161 -15.39 2.25 16.75
C GLU A 161 -16.11 1.25 15.83
N LEU A 162 -15.42 0.21 15.35
CA LEU A 162 -16.03 -0.85 14.54
C LEU A 162 -16.86 -1.82 15.39
N ARG A 163 -16.44 -2.10 16.64
CA ARG A 163 -17.04 -3.14 17.51
C ARG A 163 -18.56 -3.08 17.65
N PRO A 164 -19.21 -1.90 17.84
CA PRO A 164 -20.65 -1.83 17.96
C PRO A 164 -21.42 -2.33 16.72
N PHE A 165 -20.77 -2.33 15.55
CA PHE A 165 -21.35 -2.70 14.27
C PHE A 165 -21.09 -4.16 13.90
N PHE A 166 -20.19 -4.84 14.60
CA PHE A 166 -19.92 -6.28 14.34
C PHE A 166 -21.19 -7.13 14.59
N PRO A 167 -21.29 -8.30 13.93
CA PRO A 167 -22.25 -9.32 14.29
C PRO A 167 -22.17 -9.66 15.79
N ARG A 168 -23.31 -10.00 16.40
CA ARG A 168 -23.38 -10.28 17.84
C ARG A 168 -22.37 -11.31 18.33
N GLU A 169 -22.01 -12.26 17.47
CA GLU A 169 -21.06 -13.35 17.76
C GLU A 169 -19.61 -12.86 17.86
N LEU A 170 -19.26 -11.76 17.19
CA LEU A 170 -17.90 -11.20 17.12
C LEU A 170 -17.67 -10.02 18.10
N ARG A 171 -18.69 -9.61 18.86
CA ARG A 171 -18.59 -8.46 19.81
C ARG A 171 -17.91 -8.81 21.14
N LYS A 172 -17.38 -10.03 21.29
CA LYS A 172 -16.74 -10.48 22.55
C LYS A 172 -15.37 -9.87 22.77
#